data_75698362f31f7b97e6bc8df4c1fcdf3c
#
_entry.id   75698362f31f7b97e6bc8df4c1fcdf3c
#
_cell.length_a   1.000
_cell.length_b   1.000
_cell.length_c   1.000
_cell.angle_alpha   90.00
_cell.angle_beta   90.00
_cell.angle_gamma   90.00
#
_symmetry.space_group_name_H-M   'P 1'
#
loop_
_entity.id
_entity.type
_entity.pdbx_description
1 polymer ?
#
loop_
_entity_poly.entity_id
_entity_poly.type
_entity_poly.pdbx_seq_one_letter_code
_entity_poly.pdbx_strand_id
1 'polypeptide(L)'
;MAFCASVAPFVRMHLLLVEDDTELARQTSLWLREAGHTSTWREKGGAALVALAQEAFDAVILDVGLPDMDGFEVVSQMRARGFGLPVLFLTARDNVTDRVRGLKAGGDDYVTKPFAMEELLARLEALQRRSGITPAPSIRMLGKWTLDPLKRRLRCESEVIELQPREWTLLEVMLANEGHILTKKFLLEKVWDIQFDPGTNVVDAMICRLRRKIDTPGRPSHLQTVRGKGYALQALP
;
A
#
# COMPACT_ATOMS: atom_id res chain seq x y z
N MET A 1 22.63 11.72 11.48
CA MET A 1 22.52 11.48 10.03
C MET A 1 21.13 10.94 9.76
N ALA A 2 20.24 11.77 9.22
CA ALA A 2 18.85 11.40 8.97
C ALA A 2 18.81 10.57 7.68
N PHE A 3 18.49 9.29 7.81
CA PHE A 3 18.16 8.42 6.69
C PHE A 3 16.80 8.86 6.14
N CYS A 4 16.82 9.67 5.10
CA CYS A 4 15.64 9.95 4.29
C CYS A 4 15.48 8.79 3.30
N ALA A 5 14.94 7.67 3.78
CA ALA A 5 14.50 6.59 2.93
C ALA A 5 13.27 7.10 2.16
N SER A 6 13.40 7.16 0.85
CA SER A 6 12.31 7.42 -0.10
C SER A 6 11.28 6.29 0.01
N VAL A 7 10.29 6.47 0.87
CA VAL A 7 9.16 5.54 0.99
C VAL A 7 8.21 5.85 -0.16
N ALA A 8 8.02 4.90 -1.06
CA ALA A 8 6.89 4.91 -1.99
C ALA A 8 5.60 5.11 -1.16
N PRO A 9 4.57 5.81 -1.69
CA PRO A 9 3.36 6.05 -0.92
C PRO A 9 2.65 4.71 -0.68
N PHE A 10 2.87 4.19 0.51
CA PHE A 10 2.12 3.06 1.01
C PHE A 10 0.67 3.45 1.19
N VAL A 11 -0.21 2.65 0.64
CA VAL A 11 -1.60 2.70 1.07
C VAL A 11 -1.59 2.37 2.56
N ARG A 12 -2.05 3.31 3.38
CA ARG A 12 -2.16 3.13 4.82
C ARG A 12 -3.02 1.90 5.11
N MET A 13 -2.46 0.91 5.78
CA MET A 13 -3.17 -0.30 6.19
C MET A 13 -3.53 -0.25 7.66
N HIS A 14 -4.65 -0.86 8.02
CA HIS A 14 -5.00 -1.22 9.38
C HIS A 14 -4.71 -2.72 9.57
N LEU A 15 -3.71 -3.04 10.38
CA LEU A 15 -3.15 -4.37 10.53
C LEU A 15 -3.55 -4.98 11.87
N LEU A 16 -3.93 -6.26 11.87
CA LEU A 16 -4.03 -7.05 13.08
C LEU A 16 -2.69 -7.71 13.35
N LEU A 17 -2.02 -7.34 14.44
CA LEU A 17 -0.78 -7.96 14.91
C LEU A 17 -1.11 -8.94 16.03
N VAL A 18 -0.74 -10.21 15.84
CA VAL A 18 -0.94 -11.28 16.82
C VAL A 18 0.40 -11.84 17.21
N GLU A 19 0.83 -11.55 18.44
CA GLU A 19 2.17 -11.84 18.94
C GLU A 19 2.12 -11.90 20.47
N ASP A 20 2.64 -12.97 21.07
CA ASP A 20 2.66 -13.15 22.53
C ASP A 20 3.85 -12.46 23.21
N ASP A 21 4.95 -12.28 22.49
CA ASP A 21 6.06 -11.45 22.99
C ASP A 21 5.68 -9.97 22.96
N THR A 22 5.38 -9.43 24.13
CA THR A 22 4.96 -8.04 24.34
C THR A 22 5.98 -7.02 23.81
N GLU A 23 7.28 -7.29 23.98
CA GLU A 23 8.32 -6.35 23.54
C GLU A 23 8.44 -6.35 22.02
N LEU A 24 8.42 -7.52 21.38
CA LEU A 24 8.42 -7.64 19.94
C LEU A 24 7.15 -7.01 19.33
N ALA A 25 5.98 -7.24 19.94
CA ALA A 25 4.72 -6.64 19.51
C ALA A 25 4.75 -5.11 19.60
N ARG A 26 5.27 -4.56 20.71
CA ARG A 26 5.42 -3.11 20.91
C ARG A 26 6.36 -2.51 19.86
N GLN A 27 7.51 -3.13 19.64
CA GLN A 27 8.49 -2.68 18.67
C GLN A 27 7.95 -2.75 17.24
N THR A 28 7.31 -3.85 16.87
CA THR A 28 6.68 -4.03 15.55
C THR A 28 5.58 -2.99 15.32
N SER A 29 4.73 -2.74 16.33
CA SER A 29 3.67 -1.72 16.23
C SER A 29 4.24 -0.30 16.06
N LEU A 30 5.34 0.01 16.72
CA LEU A 30 6.04 1.29 16.56
C LEU A 30 6.55 1.44 15.11
N TRP A 31 7.24 0.45 14.59
CA TRP A 31 7.77 0.44 13.24
C TRP A 31 6.67 0.54 12.17
N LEU A 32 5.58 -0.20 12.32
CA LEU A 32 4.43 -0.10 11.43
C LEU A 32 3.84 1.31 11.40
N ARG A 33 3.76 1.97 12.57
CA ARG A 33 3.30 3.35 12.69
C ARG A 33 4.26 4.34 12.00
N GLU A 34 5.58 4.17 12.16
CA GLU A 34 6.58 4.98 11.47
C GLU A 34 6.50 4.82 9.94
N ALA A 35 6.13 3.64 9.48
CA ALA A 35 5.86 3.35 8.06
C ALA A 35 4.48 3.85 7.58
N GLY A 36 3.67 4.50 8.45
CA GLY A 36 2.39 5.09 8.10
C GLY A 36 1.18 4.15 8.23
N HIS A 37 1.36 2.94 8.78
CA HIS A 37 0.27 1.99 9.06
C HIS A 37 -0.32 2.20 10.45
N THR A 38 -1.49 1.59 10.69
CA THR A 38 -2.06 1.42 12.03
C THR A 38 -2.10 -0.06 12.37
N SER A 39 -1.95 -0.40 13.64
CA SER A 39 -2.04 -1.79 14.08
C SER A 39 -2.87 -1.91 15.35
N THR A 40 -3.67 -2.98 15.41
CA THR A 40 -4.33 -3.47 16.61
C THR A 40 -3.60 -4.73 17.06
N TRP A 41 -3.03 -4.70 18.26
CA TRP A 41 -2.29 -5.84 18.80
C TRP A 41 -3.19 -6.75 19.63
N ARG A 42 -2.98 -8.06 19.52
CA ARG A 42 -3.56 -9.11 20.37
C ARG A 42 -2.49 -10.13 20.73
N GLU A 43 -2.48 -10.55 21.98
CA GLU A 43 -1.51 -11.50 22.55
C GLU A 43 -1.84 -12.95 22.21
N LYS A 44 -3.09 -13.26 21.89
CA LYS A 44 -3.64 -14.62 21.76
C LYS A 44 -4.46 -14.78 20.48
N GLY A 45 -4.44 -15.99 19.93
CA GLY A 45 -5.19 -16.33 18.74
C GLY A 45 -6.70 -16.19 18.91
N GLY A 46 -7.23 -16.62 20.06
CA GLY A 46 -8.66 -16.44 20.39
C GLY A 46 -9.08 -14.96 20.42
N ALA A 47 -8.24 -14.08 20.99
CA ALA A 47 -8.51 -12.64 21.01
C ALA A 47 -8.42 -12.02 19.60
N ALA A 48 -7.53 -12.54 18.74
CA ALA A 48 -7.44 -12.12 17.34
C ALA A 48 -8.72 -12.45 16.56
N LEU A 49 -9.27 -13.66 16.76
CA LEU A 49 -10.53 -14.07 16.12
C LEU A 49 -11.74 -13.23 16.57
N VAL A 50 -11.74 -12.76 17.82
CA VAL A 50 -12.74 -11.82 18.31
C VAL A 50 -12.58 -10.44 17.67
N ALA A 51 -11.34 -9.93 17.59
CA ALA A 51 -11.06 -8.64 16.97
C ALA A 51 -11.47 -8.62 15.47
N LEU A 52 -11.21 -9.69 14.73
CA LEU A 52 -11.64 -9.84 13.33
C LEU A 52 -13.16 -9.76 13.13
N ALA A 53 -13.94 -10.14 14.14
CA ALA A 53 -15.39 -10.02 14.08
C ALA A 53 -15.90 -8.61 14.43
N GLN A 54 -15.08 -7.78 15.07
CA GLN A 54 -15.46 -6.46 15.59
C GLN A 54 -14.91 -5.30 14.77
N GLU A 55 -13.76 -5.50 14.12
CA GLU A 55 -13.03 -4.46 13.41
C GLU A 55 -12.65 -4.95 12.00
N ALA A 56 -12.56 -4.03 11.04
CA ALA A 56 -12.08 -4.30 9.71
C ALA A 56 -10.55 -4.13 9.67
N PHE A 57 -9.86 -5.13 9.12
CA PHE A 57 -8.41 -5.11 8.90
C PHE A 57 -8.08 -5.32 7.43
N ASP A 58 -6.91 -4.83 7.01
CA ASP A 58 -6.41 -5.01 5.65
C ASP A 58 -5.52 -6.26 5.51
N ALA A 59 -4.81 -6.62 6.58
CA ALA A 59 -4.00 -7.84 6.67
C ALA A 59 -3.78 -8.26 8.13
N VAL A 60 -3.32 -9.50 8.31
CA VAL A 60 -2.96 -10.06 9.62
C VAL A 60 -1.48 -10.40 9.62
N ILE A 61 -0.76 -9.95 10.64
CA ILE A 61 0.59 -10.38 10.99
C ILE A 61 0.43 -11.33 12.18
N LEU A 62 0.84 -12.58 12.03
CA LEU A 62 0.46 -13.65 12.95
C LEU A 62 1.66 -14.49 13.34
N ASP A 63 1.99 -14.51 14.62
CA ASP A 63 2.93 -15.51 15.13
C ASP A 63 2.33 -16.91 15.05
N VAL A 64 3.17 -17.87 14.66
CA VAL A 64 2.81 -19.29 14.65
C VAL A 64 2.78 -19.86 16.07
N GLY A 65 3.66 -19.40 16.97
CA GLY A 65 3.88 -19.95 18.29
C GLY A 65 3.07 -19.32 19.42
N LEU A 66 1.76 -19.11 19.24
CA LEU A 66 0.92 -18.48 20.25
C LEU A 66 0.61 -19.41 21.45
N PRO A 67 0.35 -18.86 22.65
CA PRO A 67 0.21 -19.65 23.87
C PRO A 67 -1.12 -20.42 23.98
N ASP A 68 -2.16 -19.99 23.27
CA ASP A 68 -3.51 -20.58 23.37
C ASP A 68 -3.86 -21.51 22.20
N MET A 69 -3.31 -21.26 21.00
CA MET A 69 -3.50 -22.09 19.81
C MET A 69 -2.39 -21.85 18.77
N ASP A 70 -2.13 -22.83 17.91
CA ASP A 70 -1.18 -22.69 16.81
C ASP A 70 -1.70 -21.63 15.80
N GLY A 71 -0.81 -20.74 15.34
CA GLY A 71 -1.16 -19.71 14.35
C GLY A 71 -1.79 -20.27 13.07
N PHE A 72 -1.44 -21.50 12.67
CA PHE A 72 -2.10 -22.17 11.55
C PHE A 72 -3.56 -22.50 11.85
N GLU A 73 -3.88 -22.82 13.10
CA GLU A 73 -5.26 -23.04 13.53
C GLU A 73 -6.06 -21.74 13.52
N VAL A 74 -5.46 -20.62 13.94
CA VAL A 74 -6.08 -19.29 13.84
C VAL A 74 -6.48 -19.02 12.38
N VAL A 75 -5.59 -19.24 11.41
CA VAL A 75 -5.90 -19.03 9.99
C VAL A 75 -6.99 -19.97 9.51
N SER A 76 -6.95 -21.25 9.87
CA SER A 76 -8.00 -22.20 9.52
C SER A 76 -9.37 -21.74 10.01
N GLN A 77 -9.46 -21.27 11.26
CA GLN A 77 -10.70 -20.73 11.83
C GLN A 77 -11.12 -19.42 11.17
N MET A 78 -10.18 -18.54 10.81
CA MET A 78 -10.47 -17.32 10.02
C MET A 78 -11.12 -17.69 8.69
N ARG A 79 -10.53 -18.62 7.94
CA ARG A 79 -11.04 -19.04 6.63
C ARG A 79 -12.41 -19.72 6.75
N ALA A 80 -12.61 -20.57 7.77
CA ALA A 80 -13.90 -21.20 8.05
C ALA A 80 -15.02 -20.20 8.37
N ARG A 81 -14.66 -19.04 8.92
CA ARG A 81 -15.59 -17.92 9.20
C ARG A 81 -15.75 -16.96 8.02
N GLY A 82 -15.11 -17.22 6.88
CA GLY A 82 -15.20 -16.41 5.66
C GLY A 82 -14.27 -15.19 5.62
N PHE A 83 -13.34 -15.05 6.55
CA PHE A 83 -12.34 -13.99 6.48
C PHE A 83 -11.26 -14.30 5.44
N GLY A 84 -11.27 -13.59 4.32
CA GLY A 84 -10.33 -13.73 3.21
C GLY A 84 -9.08 -12.84 3.30
N LEU A 85 -8.82 -12.19 4.44
CA LEU A 85 -7.71 -11.26 4.63
C LEU A 85 -6.35 -11.94 4.41
N PRO A 86 -5.36 -11.24 3.79
CA PRO A 86 -4.01 -11.75 3.68
C PRO A 86 -3.38 -11.95 5.05
N VAL A 87 -2.63 -13.05 5.19
CA VAL A 87 -1.95 -13.43 6.42
C VAL A 87 -0.46 -13.58 6.19
N LEU A 88 0.33 -12.80 6.93
CA LEU A 88 1.77 -12.90 7.01
C LEU A 88 2.16 -13.61 8.30
N PHE A 89 2.71 -14.80 8.20
CA PHE A 89 3.20 -15.51 9.39
C PHE A 89 4.54 -14.97 9.88
N LEU A 90 4.68 -14.82 11.19
CA LEU A 90 5.95 -14.69 11.87
C LEU A 90 6.32 -16.06 12.45
N THR A 91 7.51 -16.56 12.18
CA THR A 91 7.91 -17.89 12.65
C THR A 91 9.37 -17.95 13.05
N ALA A 92 9.66 -18.59 14.18
CA ALA A 92 11.02 -18.95 14.56
C ALA A 92 11.55 -20.20 13.82
N ARG A 93 10.71 -20.85 13.01
CA ARG A 93 10.97 -22.14 12.40
C ARG A 93 11.34 -21.98 10.93
N ASP A 94 12.56 -22.32 10.59
CA ASP A 94 13.07 -22.30 9.21
C ASP A 94 12.80 -23.64 8.47
N ASN A 95 11.83 -24.43 8.94
CA ASN A 95 11.58 -25.77 8.45
C ASN A 95 10.63 -25.74 7.25
N VAL A 96 11.01 -26.40 6.15
CA VAL A 96 10.21 -26.55 4.91
C VAL A 96 8.82 -27.14 5.21
N THR A 97 8.72 -28.04 6.20
CA THR A 97 7.46 -28.68 6.59
C THR A 97 6.45 -27.68 7.13
N ASP A 98 6.88 -26.72 7.96
CA ASP A 98 6.01 -25.69 8.53
C ASP A 98 5.58 -24.68 7.47
N ARG A 99 6.45 -24.35 6.50
CA ARG A 99 6.10 -23.54 5.33
C ARG A 99 4.99 -24.15 4.49
N VAL A 100 5.11 -25.46 4.19
CA VAL A 100 4.09 -26.22 3.45
C VAL A 100 2.79 -26.28 4.25
N ARG A 101 2.86 -26.45 5.57
CA ARG A 101 1.69 -26.47 6.46
C ARG A 101 0.98 -25.12 6.50
N GLY A 102 1.72 -24.03 6.60
CA GLY A 102 1.18 -22.66 6.58
C GLY A 102 0.47 -22.30 5.29
N LEU A 103 1.06 -22.66 4.15
CA LEU A 103 0.43 -22.47 2.85
C LEU A 103 -0.85 -23.30 2.69
N LYS A 104 -0.85 -24.56 3.17
CA LYS A 104 -2.05 -25.41 3.18
C LYS A 104 -3.14 -24.90 4.13
N ALA A 105 -2.77 -24.25 5.22
CA ALA A 105 -3.72 -23.61 6.15
C ALA A 105 -4.36 -22.33 5.58
N GLY A 106 -3.88 -21.83 4.45
CA GLY A 106 -4.40 -20.63 3.80
C GLY A 106 -3.67 -19.34 4.18
N GLY A 107 -2.44 -19.44 4.66
CA GLY A 107 -1.51 -18.31 4.80
C GLY A 107 -0.91 -17.91 3.46
N ASP A 108 -0.55 -16.64 3.32
CA ASP A 108 -0.17 -16.06 2.03
C ASP A 108 1.34 -15.82 1.90
N ASP A 109 2.05 -15.57 3.02
CA ASP A 109 3.52 -15.45 3.07
C ASP A 109 4.02 -15.63 4.52
N TYR A 110 5.34 -15.63 4.73
CA TYR A 110 5.96 -15.80 6.06
C TYR A 110 7.26 -14.99 6.18
N VAL A 111 7.60 -14.64 7.41
CA VAL A 111 8.87 -14.01 7.81
C VAL A 111 9.47 -14.80 8.96
N THR A 112 10.75 -15.09 8.88
CA THR A 112 11.47 -15.81 9.95
C THR A 112 11.98 -14.84 11.00
N LYS A 113 11.77 -15.17 12.28
CA LYS A 113 12.34 -14.46 13.43
C LYS A 113 13.81 -14.90 13.65
N PRO A 114 14.75 -13.96 13.88
CA PRO A 114 14.58 -12.50 13.89
C PRO A 114 14.50 -11.93 12.48
N PHE A 115 13.70 -10.88 12.29
CA PHE A 115 13.49 -10.25 10.98
C PHE A 115 13.88 -8.77 10.97
N ALA A 116 14.27 -8.29 9.80
CA ALA A 116 14.44 -6.87 9.56
C ALA A 116 13.08 -6.23 9.21
N MET A 117 12.89 -4.98 9.67
CA MET A 117 11.64 -4.24 9.40
C MET A 117 11.39 -4.06 7.90
N GLU A 118 12.45 -3.83 7.14
CA GLU A 118 12.40 -3.67 5.69
C GLU A 118 11.84 -4.95 5.01
N GLU A 119 12.20 -6.13 5.53
CA GLU A 119 11.67 -7.40 5.01
C GLU A 119 10.19 -7.54 5.32
N LEU A 120 9.77 -7.24 6.56
CA LEU A 120 8.37 -7.30 6.97
C LEU A 120 7.51 -6.40 6.09
N LEU A 121 7.92 -5.14 5.90
CA LEU A 121 7.21 -4.17 5.07
C LEU A 121 7.15 -4.60 3.60
N ALA A 122 8.26 -5.05 3.02
CA ALA A 122 8.30 -5.50 1.63
C ALA A 122 7.35 -6.67 1.37
N ARG A 123 7.20 -7.60 2.34
CA ARG A 123 6.27 -8.72 2.24
C ARG A 123 4.81 -8.29 2.42
N LEU A 124 4.53 -7.38 3.34
CA LEU A 124 3.19 -6.78 3.49
C LEU A 124 2.75 -6.09 2.21
N GLU A 125 3.64 -5.33 1.57
CA GLU A 125 3.38 -4.73 0.26
C GLU A 125 3.08 -5.78 -0.82
N ALA A 126 3.88 -6.84 -0.85
CA ALA A 126 3.69 -7.91 -1.82
C ALA A 126 2.34 -8.62 -1.62
N LEU A 127 1.93 -8.84 -0.37
CA LEU A 127 0.63 -9.39 -0.02
C LEU A 127 -0.51 -8.46 -0.43
N GLN A 128 -0.39 -7.17 -0.15
CA GLN A 128 -1.38 -6.18 -0.56
C GLN A 128 -1.58 -6.17 -2.09
N ARG A 129 -0.51 -6.28 -2.87
CA ARG A 129 -0.61 -6.37 -4.33
C ARG A 129 -1.29 -7.65 -4.82
N ARG A 130 -1.03 -8.80 -4.16
CA ARG A 130 -1.58 -10.12 -4.55
C ARG A 130 -3.03 -10.30 -4.16
N SER A 131 -3.42 -9.79 -3.01
CA SER A 131 -4.77 -9.96 -2.48
C SER A 131 -5.81 -9.11 -3.21
N GLY A 132 -5.39 -8.27 -4.17
CA GLY A 132 -6.31 -7.30 -4.75
C GLY A 132 -6.89 -6.33 -3.69
N ILE A 133 -6.33 -6.35 -2.47
CA ILE A 133 -6.49 -5.30 -1.46
C ILE A 133 -5.52 -4.12 -1.74
N THR A 134 -5.24 -3.86 -2.97
CA THR A 134 -5.39 -2.51 -3.43
C THR A 134 -6.85 -2.20 -3.10
N PRO A 135 -7.23 -1.13 -2.37
CA PRO A 135 -8.63 -0.76 -2.26
C PRO A 135 -9.16 -0.85 -3.68
N ALA A 136 -10.15 -1.74 -3.89
CA ALA A 136 -10.66 -2.04 -5.24
C ALA A 136 -10.70 -0.69 -5.91
N PRO A 137 -10.01 -0.48 -7.04
CA PRO A 137 -9.71 0.87 -7.51
C PRO A 137 -11.00 1.64 -7.48
N SER A 138 -11.25 2.20 -6.29
CA SER A 138 -12.50 2.86 -5.98
C SER A 138 -12.51 4.09 -6.87
N ILE A 139 -13.61 4.32 -7.50
CA ILE A 139 -13.85 5.55 -8.23
C ILE A 139 -13.38 6.69 -7.32
N ARG A 140 -12.24 7.30 -7.65
CA ARG A 140 -11.69 8.41 -6.88
C ARG A 140 -12.25 9.71 -7.44
N MET A 141 -12.78 10.53 -6.57
CA MET A 141 -13.19 11.88 -6.94
C MET A 141 -12.08 12.86 -6.56
N LEU A 142 -11.60 13.61 -7.53
CA LEU A 142 -10.67 14.73 -7.35
C LEU A 142 -11.37 16.00 -7.85
N GLY A 143 -12.01 16.74 -6.95
CA GLY A 143 -12.91 17.82 -7.35
C GLY A 143 -14.04 17.28 -8.25
N LYS A 144 -14.18 17.83 -9.46
CA LYS A 144 -15.16 17.36 -10.46
C LYS A 144 -14.73 16.13 -11.28
N TRP A 145 -13.53 15.62 -11.03
CA TRP A 145 -12.98 14.47 -11.75
C TRP A 145 -13.37 13.16 -11.07
N THR A 146 -13.78 12.22 -11.86
CA THR A 146 -14.07 10.84 -11.44
C THR A 146 -13.09 9.92 -12.15
N LEU A 147 -12.23 9.26 -11.37
CA LEU A 147 -11.29 8.26 -11.88
C LEU A 147 -11.85 6.88 -11.61
N ASP A 148 -11.96 6.07 -12.66
CA ASP A 148 -12.25 4.64 -12.61
C ASP A 148 -10.98 3.87 -13.00
N PRO A 149 -10.16 3.43 -12.03
CA PRO A 149 -8.90 2.76 -12.32
C PRO A 149 -9.08 1.39 -12.97
N LEU A 150 -10.19 0.69 -12.69
CA LEU A 150 -10.49 -0.61 -13.32
C LEU A 150 -10.72 -0.46 -14.82
N LYS A 151 -11.44 0.57 -15.21
CA LYS A 151 -11.73 0.87 -16.62
C LYS A 151 -10.70 1.79 -17.27
N ARG A 152 -9.69 2.24 -16.50
CA ARG A 152 -8.74 3.30 -16.92
C ARG A 152 -9.44 4.49 -17.54
N ARG A 153 -10.51 4.95 -16.89
CA ARG A 153 -11.34 6.07 -17.37
C ARG A 153 -11.24 7.25 -16.42
N LEU A 154 -10.94 8.39 -16.99
CA LEU A 154 -11.07 9.69 -16.33
C LEU A 154 -12.33 10.36 -16.88
N ARG A 155 -13.21 10.82 -16.00
CA ARG A 155 -14.40 11.57 -16.36
C ARG A 155 -14.37 12.94 -15.67
N CYS A 156 -14.80 13.95 -16.40
CA CYS A 156 -15.13 15.25 -15.85
C CYS A 156 -16.63 15.45 -16.01
N GLU A 157 -17.38 15.40 -14.91
CA GLU A 157 -18.85 15.40 -14.97
C GLU A 157 -19.38 14.27 -15.89
N SER A 158 -19.92 14.60 -17.07
CA SER A 158 -20.41 13.62 -18.04
C SER A 158 -19.39 13.26 -19.15
N GLU A 159 -18.32 14.02 -19.28
CA GLU A 159 -17.35 13.90 -20.37
C GLU A 159 -16.24 12.90 -20.02
N VAL A 160 -15.96 11.97 -20.95
CA VAL A 160 -14.87 10.99 -20.80
C VAL A 160 -13.61 11.58 -21.40
N ILE A 161 -12.53 11.60 -20.62
CA ILE A 161 -11.22 12.06 -21.08
C ILE A 161 -10.34 10.86 -21.35
N GLU A 162 -9.95 10.72 -22.60
CA GLU A 162 -9.02 9.67 -22.99
C GLU A 162 -7.58 10.03 -22.62
N LEU A 163 -6.98 9.21 -21.77
CA LEU A 163 -5.57 9.29 -21.42
C LEU A 163 -4.78 8.19 -22.12
N GLN A 164 -3.60 8.55 -22.61
CA GLN A 164 -2.64 7.56 -23.11
C GLN A 164 -2.10 6.71 -21.93
N PRO A 165 -1.62 5.48 -22.15
CA PRO A 165 -1.17 4.61 -21.07
C PRO A 165 -0.19 5.26 -20.09
N ARG A 166 0.79 6.02 -20.57
CA ARG A 166 1.76 6.73 -19.72
C ARG A 166 1.19 7.97 -19.02
N GLU A 167 0.22 8.65 -19.63
CA GLU A 167 -0.50 9.75 -18.97
C GLU A 167 -1.34 9.21 -17.81
N TRP A 168 -1.95 8.03 -18.00
CA TRP A 168 -2.67 7.33 -16.96
C TRP A 168 -1.75 6.94 -15.80
N THR A 169 -0.62 6.28 -16.07
CA THR A 169 0.36 5.90 -15.05
C THR A 169 0.88 7.12 -14.28
N LEU A 170 1.18 8.22 -14.98
CA LEU A 170 1.59 9.47 -14.32
C LEU A 170 0.51 9.98 -13.38
N LEU A 171 -0.76 10.00 -13.81
CA LEU A 171 -1.88 10.45 -12.99
C LEU A 171 -2.07 9.54 -11.76
N GLU A 172 -1.98 8.22 -11.92
CA GLU A 172 -2.02 7.25 -10.80
C GLU A 172 -0.91 7.51 -9.77
N VAL A 173 0.33 7.70 -10.23
CA VAL A 173 1.48 8.01 -9.35
C VAL A 173 1.25 9.32 -8.61
N MET A 174 0.74 10.35 -9.29
CA MET A 174 0.47 11.65 -8.68
C MET A 174 -0.67 11.58 -7.66
N LEU A 175 -1.73 10.82 -7.95
CA LEU A 175 -2.86 10.60 -7.04
C LEU A 175 -2.48 9.79 -5.80
N ALA A 176 -1.63 8.78 -5.98
CA ALA A 176 -1.11 8.00 -4.86
C ALA A 176 -0.27 8.86 -3.90
N ASN A 177 0.21 10.02 -4.37
CA ASN A 177 1.05 10.95 -3.63
C ASN A 177 0.39 12.35 -3.53
N GLU A 178 -0.92 12.41 -3.48
CA GLU A 178 -1.64 13.68 -3.40
C GLU A 178 -1.15 14.55 -2.24
N GLY A 179 -0.95 15.84 -2.51
CA GLY A 179 -0.43 16.80 -1.53
C GLY A 179 1.11 16.77 -1.34
N HIS A 180 1.81 15.79 -1.92
CA HIS A 180 3.26 15.69 -1.80
C HIS A 180 3.98 16.19 -3.06
N ILE A 181 5.18 16.73 -2.86
CA ILE A 181 6.03 17.18 -3.98
C ILE A 181 6.84 16.00 -4.50
N LEU A 182 6.60 15.61 -5.74
CA LEU A 182 7.33 14.54 -6.42
C LEU A 182 8.45 15.11 -7.27
N THR A 183 9.67 14.64 -7.08
CA THR A 183 10.82 15.06 -7.88
C THR A 183 10.75 14.50 -9.29
N LYS A 184 11.40 15.16 -10.26
CA LYS A 184 11.49 14.62 -11.64
C LYS A 184 12.12 13.23 -11.67
N LYS A 185 13.17 13.00 -10.87
CA LYS A 185 13.82 11.70 -10.76
C LYS A 185 12.84 10.61 -10.30
N PHE A 186 12.06 10.88 -9.27
CA PHE A 186 11.02 9.96 -8.78
C PHE A 186 9.98 9.64 -9.87
N LEU A 187 9.51 10.66 -10.58
CA LEU A 187 8.55 10.46 -11.67
C LEU A 187 9.16 9.68 -12.85
N LEU A 188 10.42 9.91 -13.20
CA LEU A 188 11.14 9.13 -14.23
C LEU A 188 11.22 7.65 -13.85
N GLU A 189 11.59 7.37 -12.60
CA GLU A 189 11.66 5.99 -12.09
C GLU A 189 10.28 5.30 -12.12
N LYS A 190 9.25 5.94 -11.59
CA LYS A 190 7.93 5.31 -11.42
C LYS A 190 7.10 5.21 -12.71
N VAL A 191 7.29 6.12 -13.66
CA VAL A 191 6.46 6.17 -14.89
C VAL A 191 7.20 5.60 -16.11
N TRP A 192 8.54 5.69 -16.14
CA TRP A 192 9.35 5.25 -17.28
C TRP A 192 10.34 4.14 -16.95
N ASP A 193 10.47 3.76 -15.68
CA ASP A 193 11.48 2.80 -15.20
C ASP A 193 12.92 3.25 -15.49
N ILE A 194 13.16 4.56 -15.47
CA ILE A 194 14.46 5.19 -15.72
C ILE A 194 15.07 5.62 -14.39
N GLN A 195 16.18 4.99 -13.99
CA GLN A 195 16.86 5.25 -12.72
C GLN A 195 17.88 6.40 -12.77
N PHE A 196 18.19 6.90 -13.95
CA PHE A 196 19.11 8.03 -14.15
C PHE A 196 18.39 9.22 -14.79
N ASP A 197 18.95 10.41 -14.67
CA ASP A 197 18.41 11.58 -15.36
C ASP A 197 18.89 11.56 -16.82
N PRO A 198 17.98 11.34 -17.80
CA PRO A 198 18.34 11.33 -19.21
C PRO A 198 18.61 12.73 -19.78
N GLY A 199 18.57 13.78 -18.96
CA GLY A 199 18.72 15.17 -19.41
C GLY A 199 17.60 15.65 -20.33
N THR A 200 16.45 14.96 -20.34
CA THR A 200 15.33 15.26 -21.25
C THR A 200 14.15 15.88 -20.50
N ASN A 201 13.34 16.67 -21.21
CA ASN A 201 12.14 17.29 -20.69
C ASN A 201 10.91 16.37 -20.73
N VAL A 202 11.11 15.04 -20.69
CA VAL A 202 10.01 14.06 -20.87
C VAL A 202 8.93 14.20 -19.81
N VAL A 203 9.32 14.42 -18.55
CA VAL A 203 8.37 14.65 -17.44
C VAL A 203 7.60 15.94 -17.66
N ASP A 204 8.30 17.04 -17.95
CA ASP A 204 7.70 18.36 -18.17
C ASP A 204 6.70 18.32 -19.34
N ALA A 205 7.09 17.68 -20.43
CA ALA A 205 6.23 17.50 -21.60
C ALA A 205 4.96 16.68 -21.29
N MET A 206 5.11 15.63 -20.47
CA MET A 206 3.97 14.80 -20.06
C MET A 206 3.03 15.55 -19.10
N ILE A 207 3.56 16.26 -18.12
CA ILE A 207 2.78 17.14 -17.24
C ILE A 207 2.02 18.19 -18.08
N CYS A 208 2.69 18.80 -19.03
CA CYS A 208 2.05 19.78 -19.93
C CYS A 208 0.90 19.16 -20.75
N ARG A 209 1.08 17.95 -21.28
CA ARG A 209 0.01 17.22 -22.00
C ARG A 209 -1.15 16.86 -21.09
N LEU A 210 -0.86 16.36 -19.90
CA LEU A 210 -1.88 15.98 -18.93
C LEU A 210 -2.68 17.22 -18.49
N ARG A 211 -2.03 18.35 -18.20
CA ARG A 211 -2.70 19.64 -17.91
C ARG A 211 -3.69 20.05 -19.00
N ARG A 212 -3.29 19.97 -20.26
CA ARG A 212 -4.21 20.33 -21.37
C ARG A 212 -5.49 19.52 -21.41
N LYS A 213 -5.46 18.30 -20.83
CA LYS A 213 -6.61 17.39 -20.78
C LYS A 213 -7.45 17.57 -19.52
N ILE A 214 -6.81 17.90 -18.40
CA ILE A 214 -7.49 17.94 -17.10
C ILE A 214 -7.74 19.35 -16.55
N ASP A 215 -6.97 20.35 -16.96
CA ASP A 215 -7.14 21.70 -16.46
C ASP A 215 -8.33 22.40 -17.14
N THR A 216 -9.04 23.18 -16.34
CA THR A 216 -10.13 24.02 -16.84
C THR A 216 -9.60 25.45 -17.09
N PRO A 217 -9.85 26.04 -18.25
CA PRO A 217 -9.46 27.42 -18.51
C PRO A 217 -9.96 28.38 -17.42
N GLY A 218 -9.08 29.24 -16.96
CA GLY A 218 -9.40 30.25 -15.93
C GLY A 218 -9.41 29.74 -14.47
N ARG A 219 -9.10 28.45 -14.25
CA ARG A 219 -8.94 27.89 -12.90
C ARG A 219 -7.48 27.47 -12.62
N PRO A 220 -7.04 27.47 -11.35
CA PRO A 220 -5.75 26.90 -11.01
C PRO A 220 -5.62 25.45 -11.47
N SER A 221 -4.42 25.04 -11.88
CA SER A 221 -4.15 23.65 -12.25
C SER A 221 -4.13 22.74 -11.04
N HIS A 222 -4.72 21.55 -11.15
CA HIS A 222 -4.58 20.50 -10.15
C HIS A 222 -3.13 20.00 -10.06
N LEU A 223 -2.39 20.02 -11.16
CA LEU A 223 -0.99 19.66 -11.25
C LEU A 223 -0.11 20.90 -11.05
N GLN A 224 0.40 21.11 -9.86
CA GLN A 224 1.22 22.29 -9.55
C GLN A 224 2.70 22.05 -9.87
N THR A 225 3.40 23.06 -10.34
CA THR A 225 4.86 23.07 -10.48
C THR A 225 5.48 23.76 -9.27
N VAL A 226 6.29 23.02 -8.52
CA VAL A 226 7.07 23.58 -7.42
C VAL A 226 8.49 23.82 -7.93
N ARG A 227 8.81 25.09 -8.21
CA ARG A 227 10.10 25.48 -8.83
C ARG A 227 11.29 24.90 -8.06
N GLY A 228 12.21 24.28 -8.78
CA GLY A 228 13.42 23.66 -8.22
C GLY A 228 13.19 22.36 -7.43
N LYS A 229 11.93 21.92 -7.22
CA LYS A 229 11.61 20.72 -6.42
C LYS A 229 10.90 19.62 -7.23
N GLY A 230 9.95 19.99 -8.09
CA GLY A 230 9.19 19.01 -8.87
C GLY A 230 7.72 19.39 -9.07
N TYR A 231 6.84 18.40 -8.97
CA TYR A 231 5.41 18.54 -9.21
C TYR A 231 4.59 18.00 -8.05
N ALA A 232 3.42 18.58 -7.83
CA ALA A 232 2.45 18.11 -6.84
C ALA A 232 1.05 18.07 -7.45
N LEU A 233 0.24 17.09 -7.05
CA LEU A 233 -1.18 17.06 -7.32
C LEU A 233 -1.93 17.56 -6.09
N GLN A 234 -2.85 18.49 -6.28
CA GLN A 234 -3.71 19.00 -5.22
C GLN A 234 -5.16 18.95 -5.66
N ALA A 235 -6.04 18.45 -4.78
CA ALA A 235 -7.47 18.67 -4.96
C ALA A 235 -7.74 20.17 -4.82
N LEU A 236 -8.36 20.74 -5.85
CA LEU A 236 -8.89 22.11 -5.78
C LEU A 236 -10.35 22.02 -5.32
N PRO A 237 -10.79 22.96 -4.51
CA PRO A 237 -12.17 23.01 -4.03
C PRO A 237 -13.18 23.19 -5.17
#